data_7ccd1632e16fa72fffa99fc6e4b8ec38
#
_entry.id   7ccd1632e16fa72fffa99fc6e4b8ec38
#
_cell.length_a   1.000
_cell.length_b   1.000
_cell.length_c   1.000
_cell.angle_alpha   90.00
_cell.angle_beta   90.00
_cell.angle_gamma   90.00
#
_symmetry.space_group_name_H-M   'P 1'
#
loop_
_entity.id
_entity.type
_entity.pdbx_description
1 polymer ?
#
loop_
_entity_poly.entity_id
_entity_poly.type
_entity_poly.pdbx_seq_one_letter_code
_entity_poly.pdbx_strand_id
1 'polypeptide(L)'
;MHLPINVTGYTDFYSSKEHATNVGSMFRDPANALLPNWLHLPVGYNGRASSVVVSGTDIRRPMGQVKLPSAEHPMFSACAKLDFELETAFIVGANTALGEPVSVNHAEDIIFGMVLLNDWSARDIQQWEYVPLGPFNAKTFATSISPWVVTMEALEPFRVPGPAQDPQPLPYLRQVGDHSFDISLAVDLQPADSDRPTTICNTNYRAMYWSMAQQLAHHTVSGCNLCVGDLMASGTISGIAPDSFGSLLELSWNGQRPLTLIDGHTKRSFLEDGDLVDLPRNSNPLFDVFEADYAAVLRDNRPGMGIPCGQQLAGLDDNTVPDAQCGAIRNLVAFPFAAIVVSYQHFTGTRNDDLFTFGIRHIPHLCIESNHAV
;
A
#
# COMPACT_ATOMS: atom_id res chain seq x y z
N MET A 1 -2.74 -7.64 -14.89
CA MET A 1 -2.04 -8.26 -13.74
C MET A 1 -3.06 -8.71 -12.71
N HIS A 2 -2.67 -9.51 -11.73
CA HIS A 2 -3.56 -10.00 -10.67
C HIS A 2 -3.00 -9.62 -9.31
N LEU A 3 -3.86 -9.58 -8.29
CA LEU A 3 -3.38 -9.44 -6.91
C LEU A 3 -2.39 -10.56 -6.58
N PRO A 4 -1.29 -10.26 -5.88
CA PRO A 4 -0.25 -11.26 -5.56
C PRO A 4 -0.71 -12.25 -4.48
N ILE A 5 -1.75 -11.88 -3.73
CA ILE A 5 -2.31 -12.67 -2.62
C ILE A 5 -3.84 -12.60 -2.63
N ASN A 6 -4.47 -13.51 -1.91
CA ASN A 6 -5.86 -13.34 -1.49
C ASN A 6 -5.86 -12.55 -0.18
N VAL A 7 -6.33 -11.30 -0.21
CA VAL A 7 -6.37 -10.43 0.97
C VAL A 7 -7.47 -10.90 1.91
N THR A 8 -7.09 -11.47 3.06
CA THR A 8 -8.01 -12.02 4.07
C THR A 8 -8.47 -10.98 5.08
N GLY A 9 -7.59 -10.07 5.47
CA GLY A 9 -7.83 -8.92 6.33
C GLY A 9 -7.02 -7.71 5.86
N TYR A 10 -7.44 -6.52 6.28
CA TYR A 10 -6.70 -5.29 5.98
C TYR A 10 -6.73 -4.38 7.20
N THR A 11 -5.55 -4.00 7.67
CA THR A 11 -5.37 -3.00 8.73
C THR A 11 -4.46 -1.92 8.20
N ASP A 12 -4.86 -0.67 8.40
CA ASP A 12 -4.06 0.49 8.07
C ASP A 12 -3.60 1.20 9.34
N PHE A 13 -2.29 1.44 9.42
CA PHE A 13 -1.65 2.13 10.52
C PHE A 13 -1.44 3.61 10.20
N TYR A 14 -0.89 4.33 11.15
CA TYR A 14 -0.62 5.77 11.06
C TYR A 14 0.79 6.06 11.59
N SER A 15 1.80 5.41 10.99
CA SER A 15 3.11 5.22 11.62
C SER A 15 4.17 6.26 11.26
N SER A 16 3.87 7.24 10.38
CA SER A 16 4.76 8.37 10.10
C SER A 16 4.51 9.52 11.09
N LYS A 17 5.55 9.92 11.82
CA LYS A 17 5.48 11.04 12.75
C LYS A 17 5.27 12.36 12.02
N GLU A 18 5.92 12.53 10.88
CA GLU A 18 5.82 13.71 10.03
C GLU A 18 4.41 13.87 9.51
N HIS A 19 3.84 12.80 8.91
CA HIS A 19 2.46 12.80 8.43
C HIS A 19 1.48 13.14 9.57
N ALA A 20 1.57 12.43 10.69
CA ALA A 20 0.69 12.64 11.84
C ALA A 20 0.78 14.07 12.41
N THR A 21 1.98 14.64 12.40
CA THR A 21 2.22 16.03 12.84
C THR A 21 1.65 17.04 11.85
N ASN A 22 1.87 16.84 10.55
CA ASN A 22 1.37 17.73 9.51
C ASN A 22 -0.15 17.77 9.51
N VAL A 23 -0.81 16.60 9.44
CA VAL A 23 -2.27 16.49 9.47
C VAL A 23 -2.82 17.04 10.79
N GLY A 24 -2.17 16.72 11.91
CA GLY A 24 -2.55 17.26 13.19
C GLY A 24 -2.49 18.79 13.25
N SER A 25 -1.46 19.38 12.68
CA SER A 25 -1.29 20.84 12.62
C SER A 25 -2.31 21.55 11.74
N MET A 26 -2.85 20.87 10.72
CA MET A 26 -3.91 21.42 9.86
C MET A 26 -5.28 21.45 10.52
N PHE A 27 -5.56 20.51 11.44
CA PHE A 27 -6.90 20.32 12.00
C PHE A 27 -6.99 20.56 13.51
N ARG A 28 -5.87 20.75 14.18
CA ARG A 28 -5.75 21.00 15.63
C ARG A 28 -4.78 22.13 15.90
N ASP A 29 -4.62 22.47 17.18
CA ASP A 29 -3.56 23.35 17.63
C ASP A 29 -2.19 22.72 17.29
N PRO A 30 -1.31 23.41 16.53
CA PRO A 30 0.02 22.91 16.19
C PRO A 30 0.88 22.49 17.38
N ALA A 31 0.69 23.09 18.55
CA ALA A 31 1.39 22.70 19.79
C ALA A 31 0.93 21.32 20.29
N ASN A 32 -0.24 20.84 19.86
CA ASN A 32 -0.86 19.55 20.20
C ASN A 32 -1.20 18.76 18.94
N ALA A 33 -0.34 18.81 17.93
CA ALA A 33 -0.57 18.15 16.64
C ALA A 33 -0.72 16.63 16.78
N LEU A 34 0.13 15.99 17.58
CA LEU A 34 0.02 14.56 17.88
C LEU A 34 -0.96 14.33 19.04
N LEU A 35 -1.84 13.34 18.89
CA LEU A 35 -2.67 12.88 20.00
C LEU A 35 -1.82 12.20 21.06
N PRO A 36 -2.23 12.23 22.35
CA PRO A 36 -1.42 11.74 23.46
C PRO A 36 -0.94 10.28 23.33
N ASN A 37 -1.73 9.42 22.68
CA ASN A 37 -1.43 8.00 22.48
C ASN A 37 -0.45 7.75 21.33
N TRP A 38 -0.27 8.69 20.40
CA TRP A 38 0.46 8.45 19.16
C TRP A 38 1.94 8.07 19.38
N LEU A 39 2.61 8.70 20.37
CA LEU A 39 4.00 8.39 20.73
C LEU A 39 4.15 7.13 21.59
N HIS A 40 3.04 6.48 21.97
CA HIS A 40 3.06 5.35 22.89
C HIS A 40 2.68 4.02 22.25
N LEU A 41 1.97 4.06 21.11
CA LEU A 41 1.52 2.87 20.39
C LEU A 41 1.30 3.17 18.89
N PRO A 42 1.48 2.18 18.02
CA PRO A 42 1.07 2.30 16.61
C PRO A 42 -0.45 2.38 16.51
N VAL A 43 -0.96 3.57 16.15
CA VAL A 43 -2.39 3.76 15.90
C VAL A 43 -2.76 3.15 14.56
N GLY A 44 -3.90 2.48 14.48
CA GLY A 44 -4.39 1.88 13.25
C GLY A 44 -5.91 1.72 13.25
N TYR A 45 -6.48 1.42 12.09
CA TYR A 45 -7.89 1.09 11.92
C TYR A 45 -8.06 -0.10 10.97
N ASN A 46 -9.21 -0.76 11.04
CA ASN A 46 -9.52 -1.84 10.11
C ASN A 46 -9.96 -1.28 8.76
N GLY A 47 -9.17 -1.57 7.73
CA GLY A 47 -9.48 -1.26 6.34
C GLY A 47 -10.46 -2.26 5.72
N ARG A 48 -10.74 -2.10 4.43
CA ARG A 48 -11.67 -2.95 3.71
C ARG A 48 -10.94 -3.87 2.72
N ALA A 49 -10.74 -5.12 3.10
CA ALA A 49 -10.06 -6.11 2.27
C ALA A 49 -10.72 -6.31 0.88
N SER A 50 -12.06 -6.24 0.80
CA SER A 50 -12.81 -6.52 -0.43
C SER A 50 -12.68 -5.43 -1.51
N SER A 51 -12.15 -4.25 -1.20
CA SER A 51 -11.87 -3.17 -2.15
C SER A 51 -10.39 -2.95 -2.41
N VAL A 52 -9.54 -3.88 -1.97
CA VAL A 52 -8.15 -3.93 -2.39
C VAL A 52 -8.08 -4.44 -3.81
N VAL A 53 -7.47 -3.64 -4.68
CA VAL A 53 -7.33 -3.92 -6.12
C VAL A 53 -5.86 -3.91 -6.54
N VAL A 54 -5.57 -4.57 -7.65
CA VAL A 54 -4.22 -4.55 -8.22
C VAL A 54 -3.95 -3.21 -8.91
N SER A 55 -2.71 -2.77 -8.87
CA SER A 55 -2.20 -1.62 -9.63
C SER A 55 -2.61 -1.67 -11.11
N GLY A 56 -2.91 -0.51 -11.69
CA GLY A 56 -3.47 -0.37 -13.04
C GLY A 56 -5.00 -0.53 -13.11
N THR A 57 -5.67 -0.74 -11.98
CA THR A 57 -7.14 -0.72 -11.93
C THR A 57 -7.64 0.71 -11.86
N ASP A 58 -8.55 1.09 -12.76
CA ASP A 58 -9.18 2.41 -12.75
C ASP A 58 -9.98 2.62 -11.46
N ILE A 59 -9.77 3.74 -10.78
CA ILE A 59 -10.49 4.10 -9.57
C ILE A 59 -11.57 5.13 -9.90
N ARG A 60 -12.80 4.84 -9.50
CA ARG A 60 -13.92 5.76 -9.65
C ARG A 60 -13.93 6.76 -8.49
N ARG A 61 -14.11 8.04 -8.83
CA ARG A 61 -14.33 9.07 -7.82
C ARG A 61 -15.54 8.72 -6.95
N PRO A 62 -15.39 8.59 -5.61
CA PRO A 62 -16.48 8.18 -4.74
C PRO A 62 -17.52 9.28 -4.57
N MET A 63 -18.75 8.85 -4.31
CA MET A 63 -19.86 9.68 -3.86
C MET A 63 -20.07 9.51 -2.36
N GLY A 64 -20.40 10.57 -1.66
CA GLY A 64 -20.66 10.48 -0.22
C GLY A 64 -21.33 11.73 0.35
N GLN A 65 -21.53 11.71 1.66
CA GLN A 65 -21.96 12.91 2.38
C GLN A 65 -20.77 13.82 2.62
N VAL A 66 -20.92 15.07 2.22
CA VAL A 66 -19.94 16.13 2.47
C VAL A 66 -20.65 17.27 3.19
N LYS A 67 -20.01 17.83 4.21
CA LYS A 67 -20.53 19.01 4.91
C LYS A 67 -19.55 20.16 4.81
N LEU A 68 -19.89 21.18 4.05
CA LEU A 68 -19.11 22.40 3.97
C LEU A 68 -19.18 23.16 5.31
N PRO A 69 -18.12 23.89 5.70
CA PRO A 69 -18.09 24.64 6.98
C PRO A 69 -19.25 25.66 7.09
N SER A 70 -19.68 26.25 5.98
CA SER A 70 -20.75 27.24 5.91
C SER A 70 -22.15 26.62 5.76
N ALA A 71 -22.27 25.30 5.54
CA ALA A 71 -23.54 24.64 5.32
C ALA A 71 -24.17 24.19 6.65
N GLU A 72 -25.50 24.37 6.77
CA GLU A 72 -26.26 23.88 7.93
C GLU A 72 -26.39 22.35 7.90
N HIS A 73 -26.61 21.79 6.71
CA HIS A 73 -26.80 20.36 6.50
C HIS A 73 -25.74 19.77 5.56
N PRO A 74 -25.42 18.46 5.67
CA PRO A 74 -24.58 17.78 4.67
C PRO A 74 -25.33 17.66 3.34
N MET A 75 -24.56 17.51 2.27
CA MET A 75 -25.04 17.21 0.92
C MET A 75 -24.45 15.88 0.44
N PHE A 76 -25.17 15.18 -0.43
CA PHE A 76 -24.64 14.00 -1.11
C PHE A 76 -24.03 14.44 -2.45
N SER A 77 -22.72 14.25 -2.61
CA SER A 77 -22.00 14.72 -3.79
C SER A 77 -20.81 13.84 -4.13
N ALA A 78 -20.25 14.01 -5.34
CA ALA A 78 -18.93 13.47 -5.65
C ALA A 78 -17.88 14.14 -4.76
N CYS A 79 -16.88 13.36 -4.36
CA CYS A 79 -15.72 13.84 -3.62
C CYS A 79 -14.98 14.92 -4.44
N ALA A 80 -14.81 16.11 -3.87
CA ALA A 80 -14.06 17.19 -4.47
C ALA A 80 -12.58 17.19 -4.07
N LYS A 81 -12.22 16.50 -2.99
CA LYS A 81 -10.87 16.43 -2.45
C LYS A 81 -10.36 14.98 -2.49
N LEU A 82 -10.26 14.41 -3.70
CA LEU A 82 -9.71 13.08 -3.87
C LEU A 82 -8.19 13.14 -3.81
N ASP A 83 -7.61 12.22 -3.05
CA ASP A 83 -6.19 12.19 -2.70
C ASP A 83 -5.62 10.78 -2.83
N PHE A 84 -4.31 10.67 -2.96
CA PHE A 84 -3.54 9.45 -2.78
C PHE A 84 -2.85 9.46 -1.41
N GLU A 85 -2.49 8.29 -0.91
CA GLU A 85 -1.53 8.13 0.18
C GLU A 85 -0.46 7.13 -0.24
N LEU A 86 0.79 7.62 -0.33
CA LEU A 86 1.96 6.78 -0.58
C LEU A 86 2.26 5.95 0.65
N GLU A 87 2.15 4.64 0.52
CA GLU A 87 2.36 3.68 1.59
C GLU A 87 3.12 2.45 1.11
N THR A 88 3.56 1.66 2.07
CA THR A 88 3.88 0.25 1.89
C THR A 88 2.96 -0.59 2.76
N ALA A 89 2.81 -1.86 2.43
CA ALA A 89 2.15 -2.79 3.32
C ALA A 89 2.96 -4.08 3.43
N PHE A 90 3.02 -4.66 4.62
CA PHE A 90 3.54 -6.00 4.76
C PHE A 90 2.42 -7.04 4.73
N ILE A 91 2.79 -8.22 4.25
CA ILE A 91 1.90 -9.37 4.09
C ILE A 91 2.21 -10.39 5.17
N VAL A 92 1.20 -10.82 5.89
CA VAL A 92 1.33 -11.90 6.87
C VAL A 92 1.53 -13.24 6.15
N GLY A 93 2.63 -13.92 6.44
CA GLY A 93 3.04 -15.18 5.81
C GLY A 93 2.74 -16.44 6.65
N ALA A 94 2.34 -16.28 7.91
CA ALA A 94 2.00 -17.41 8.79
C ALA A 94 0.79 -17.08 9.67
N ASN A 95 -0.06 -18.08 9.92
CA ASN A 95 -1.19 -17.92 10.84
C ASN A 95 -0.70 -17.84 12.28
N THR A 96 -1.39 -17.03 13.10
CA THR A 96 -1.19 -17.00 14.56
C THR A 96 -2.43 -17.56 15.30
N ALA A 97 -2.26 -17.96 16.54
CA ALA A 97 -3.37 -18.49 17.34
C ALA A 97 -4.17 -17.37 18.01
N LEU A 98 -5.48 -17.52 18.06
CA LEU A 98 -6.37 -16.61 18.80
C LEU A 98 -6.04 -16.66 20.30
N GLY A 99 -5.90 -15.50 20.92
CA GLY A 99 -5.56 -15.35 22.34
C GLY A 99 -4.05 -15.29 22.62
N GLU A 100 -3.19 -15.51 21.61
CA GLU A 100 -1.74 -15.53 21.78
C GLU A 100 -1.10 -14.31 21.08
N PRO A 101 -0.49 -13.37 21.84
CA PRO A 101 0.19 -12.23 21.26
C PRO A 101 1.51 -12.64 20.63
N VAL A 102 1.91 -11.97 19.54
CA VAL A 102 3.20 -12.13 18.91
C VAL A 102 4.20 -11.14 19.52
N SER A 103 5.34 -11.66 19.98
CA SER A 103 6.42 -10.82 20.49
C SER A 103 7.02 -9.94 19.38
N VAL A 104 7.33 -8.69 19.67
CA VAL A 104 7.95 -7.76 18.72
C VAL A 104 9.27 -8.29 18.14
N ASN A 105 10.03 -9.10 18.89
CA ASN A 105 11.28 -9.68 18.43
C ASN A 105 11.10 -10.93 17.54
N HIS A 106 9.88 -11.45 17.41
CA HIS A 106 9.53 -12.58 16.55
C HIS A 106 8.48 -12.19 15.50
N ALA A 107 8.10 -10.92 15.45
CA ALA A 107 7.07 -10.46 14.52
C ALA A 107 7.50 -10.60 13.05
N GLU A 108 8.78 -10.37 12.75
CA GLU A 108 9.30 -10.50 11.40
C GLU A 108 9.34 -11.95 10.90
N ASP A 109 9.37 -12.96 11.81
CA ASP A 109 9.35 -14.38 11.45
C ASP A 109 8.05 -14.80 10.72
N ILE A 110 6.98 -14.02 10.90
CA ILE A 110 5.67 -14.28 10.29
C ILE A 110 5.31 -13.27 9.17
N ILE A 111 6.19 -12.32 8.85
CA ILE A 111 6.04 -11.41 7.73
C ILE A 111 6.64 -12.06 6.47
N PHE A 112 5.84 -12.19 5.41
CA PHE A 112 6.30 -12.73 4.14
C PHE A 112 7.15 -11.73 3.35
N GLY A 113 6.69 -10.49 3.28
CA GLY A 113 7.34 -9.43 2.50
C GLY A 113 6.50 -8.17 2.45
N MET A 114 6.92 -7.25 1.58
CA MET A 114 6.34 -5.91 1.44
C MET A 114 5.85 -5.67 0.02
N VAL A 115 4.77 -4.90 -0.10
CA VAL A 115 4.24 -4.35 -1.36
C VAL A 115 4.16 -2.82 -1.26
N LEU A 116 4.19 -2.12 -2.40
CA LEU A 116 3.72 -0.73 -2.46
C LEU A 116 2.20 -0.69 -2.35
N LEU A 117 1.70 0.38 -1.75
CA LEU A 117 0.28 0.58 -1.53
C LEU A 117 -0.09 2.05 -1.74
N ASN A 118 -1.23 2.29 -2.35
CA ASN A 118 -1.89 3.59 -2.39
C ASN A 118 -3.26 3.47 -1.70
N ASP A 119 -3.42 4.17 -0.56
CA ASP A 119 -4.70 4.25 0.15
C ASP A 119 -5.48 5.48 -0.33
N TRP A 120 -6.33 5.28 -1.34
CA TRP A 120 -7.14 6.34 -1.92
C TRP A 120 -8.04 6.99 -0.89
N SER A 121 -8.04 8.33 -0.85
CA SER A 121 -8.64 9.09 0.24
C SER A 121 -9.58 10.17 -0.26
N ALA A 122 -10.86 10.09 0.12
CA ALA A 122 -11.85 11.12 -0.14
C ALA A 122 -11.91 12.10 1.05
N ARG A 123 -11.06 13.12 1.06
CA ARG A 123 -10.79 13.97 2.23
C ARG A 123 -11.98 14.76 2.75
N ASP A 124 -12.84 15.22 1.87
CA ASP A 124 -14.05 15.96 2.24
C ASP A 124 -15.14 15.04 2.85
N ILE A 125 -15.27 13.82 2.35
CA ILE A 125 -16.10 12.78 2.97
C ILE A 125 -15.49 12.38 4.32
N GLN A 126 -14.18 12.15 4.38
CA GLN A 126 -13.47 11.78 5.60
C GLN A 126 -13.67 12.82 6.71
N GLN A 127 -13.57 14.11 6.38
CA GLN A 127 -13.74 15.19 7.35
C GLN A 127 -15.12 15.17 8.03
N TRP A 128 -16.15 14.74 7.32
CA TRP A 128 -17.51 14.68 7.85
C TRP A 128 -17.77 13.42 8.69
N GLU A 129 -17.23 12.27 8.27
CA GLU A 129 -17.62 10.98 8.84
C GLU A 129 -16.67 10.42 9.91
N TYR A 130 -15.41 10.92 10.02
CA TYR A 130 -14.37 10.21 10.80
C TYR A 130 -14.61 10.18 12.32
N VAL A 131 -15.44 11.07 12.84
CA VAL A 131 -15.83 11.07 14.24
C VAL A 131 -17.20 10.42 14.39
N PRO A 132 -17.40 9.45 15.29
CA PRO A 132 -16.55 9.04 16.41
C PRO A 132 -15.66 7.81 16.18
N LEU A 133 -15.81 7.04 15.07
CA LEU A 133 -15.21 5.71 14.94
C LEU A 133 -14.01 5.66 13.96
N GLY A 134 -13.60 6.77 13.39
CA GLY A 134 -12.53 6.83 12.39
C GLY A 134 -13.05 6.84 10.95
N PRO A 135 -12.16 6.80 9.94
CA PRO A 135 -12.54 6.85 8.54
C PRO A 135 -13.32 5.60 8.12
N PHE A 136 -14.26 5.77 7.19
CA PHE A 136 -15.10 4.68 6.67
C PHE A 136 -15.24 4.78 5.15
N ASN A 137 -16.34 5.37 4.63
CA ASN A 137 -16.60 5.47 3.19
C ASN A 137 -15.49 6.25 2.43
N ALA A 138 -14.84 7.17 3.12
CA ALA A 138 -13.72 7.94 2.59
C ALA A 138 -12.48 7.11 2.24
N LYS A 139 -12.40 5.87 2.73
CA LYS A 139 -11.27 4.96 2.56
C LYS A 139 -11.67 3.63 1.93
N THR A 140 -12.90 3.14 2.19
CA THR A 140 -13.33 1.80 1.79
C THR A 140 -13.68 1.67 0.31
N PHE A 141 -13.60 2.74 -0.48
CA PHE A 141 -13.96 2.70 -1.90
C PHE A 141 -12.85 2.07 -2.77
N ALA A 142 -11.58 2.21 -2.41
CA ALA A 142 -10.46 1.56 -3.08
C ALA A 142 -9.15 1.64 -2.28
N THR A 143 -8.34 0.60 -2.41
CA THR A 143 -6.92 0.57 -2.04
C THR A 143 -6.16 -0.17 -3.13
N SER A 144 -5.12 0.42 -3.71
CA SER A 144 -4.33 -0.21 -4.78
C SER A 144 -3.05 -0.78 -4.20
N ILE A 145 -2.68 -2.02 -4.61
CA ILE A 145 -1.40 -2.63 -4.22
C ILE A 145 -0.62 -3.12 -5.43
N SER A 146 0.71 -3.15 -5.28
CA SER A 146 1.63 -3.73 -6.26
C SER A 146 1.31 -5.20 -6.51
N PRO A 147 1.39 -5.69 -7.77
CA PRO A 147 1.36 -7.11 -8.07
C PRO A 147 2.64 -7.84 -7.66
N TRP A 148 3.70 -7.10 -7.31
CA TRP A 148 5.00 -7.61 -6.92
C TRP A 148 5.19 -7.54 -5.41
N VAL A 149 5.64 -8.64 -4.82
CA VAL A 149 6.00 -8.72 -3.39
C VAL A 149 7.52 -8.83 -3.28
N VAL A 150 8.11 -7.97 -2.45
CA VAL A 150 9.52 -8.08 -2.07
C VAL A 150 9.60 -8.83 -0.75
N THR A 151 10.24 -9.98 -0.75
CA THR A 151 10.35 -10.81 0.46
C THR A 151 11.24 -10.17 1.52
N MET A 152 11.10 -10.59 2.78
CA MET A 152 11.93 -10.08 3.87
C MET A 152 13.43 -10.33 3.64
N GLU A 153 13.78 -11.47 3.02
CA GLU A 153 15.19 -11.78 2.68
C GLU A 153 15.75 -10.80 1.63
N ALA A 154 14.92 -10.38 0.67
CA ALA A 154 15.32 -9.40 -0.33
C ALA A 154 15.44 -7.98 0.25
N LEU A 155 14.74 -7.67 1.34
CA LEU A 155 14.84 -6.40 2.06
C LEU A 155 16.05 -6.32 2.99
N GLU A 156 16.62 -7.45 3.43
CA GLU A 156 17.69 -7.51 4.42
C GLU A 156 18.92 -6.64 4.10
N PRO A 157 19.42 -6.55 2.85
CA PRO A 157 20.55 -5.69 2.51
C PRO A 157 20.28 -4.18 2.73
N PHE A 158 19.03 -3.77 2.87
CA PHE A 158 18.58 -2.38 3.03
C PHE A 158 18.24 -2.04 4.48
N ARG A 159 18.45 -2.96 5.40
CA ARG A 159 18.17 -2.78 6.82
C ARG A 159 19.02 -1.66 7.42
N VAL A 160 18.35 -0.75 8.15
CA VAL A 160 18.96 0.42 8.79
C VAL A 160 18.30 0.70 10.14
N PRO A 161 18.94 1.47 11.04
CA PRO A 161 18.28 1.99 12.23
C PRO A 161 17.04 2.79 11.87
N GLY A 162 15.95 2.60 12.61
CA GLY A 162 14.79 3.48 12.57
C GLY A 162 15.02 4.80 13.31
N PRO A 163 14.06 5.74 13.23
CA PRO A 163 14.08 6.96 14.04
C PRO A 163 14.15 6.67 15.54
N ALA A 164 14.82 7.53 16.30
CA ALA A 164 14.83 7.44 17.75
C ALA A 164 13.41 7.64 18.32
N GLN A 165 12.97 6.73 19.17
CA GLN A 165 11.66 6.78 19.79
C GLN A 165 11.74 7.45 21.16
N ASP A 166 11.08 8.59 21.30
CA ASP A 166 10.95 9.34 22.56
C ASP A 166 9.49 9.78 22.74
N PRO A 167 8.82 9.35 23.84
CA PRO A 167 9.32 8.51 24.93
C PRO A 167 9.63 7.08 24.49
N GLN A 168 10.50 6.39 25.25
CA GLN A 168 10.79 4.99 24.97
C GLN A 168 9.50 4.16 25.07
N PRO A 169 9.20 3.31 24.07
CA PRO A 169 8.01 2.47 24.07
C PRO A 169 7.93 1.50 25.27
N LEU A 170 6.72 1.06 25.58
CA LEU A 170 6.52 0.03 26.61
C LEU A 170 7.23 -1.27 26.21
N PRO A 171 7.57 -2.16 27.18
CA PRO A 171 8.40 -3.34 26.93
C PRO A 171 7.95 -4.23 25.78
N TYR A 172 6.64 -4.39 25.55
CA TYR A 172 6.11 -5.25 24.47
C TYR A 172 6.36 -4.69 23.06
N LEU A 173 6.72 -3.40 22.93
CA LEU A 173 7.05 -2.73 21.67
C LEU A 173 8.55 -2.43 21.53
N ARG A 174 9.38 -2.78 22.52
CA ARG A 174 10.83 -2.54 22.43
C ARG A 174 11.48 -3.56 21.51
N GLN A 175 11.84 -3.10 20.32
CA GLN A 175 12.58 -3.86 19.33
C GLN A 175 14.09 -3.69 19.52
N VAL A 176 14.87 -4.73 19.28
CA VAL A 176 16.33 -4.73 19.36
C VAL A 176 16.91 -4.76 17.95
N GLY A 177 17.99 -3.99 17.74
CA GLY A 177 18.70 -3.94 16.44
C GLY A 177 18.09 -2.95 15.46
N ASP A 178 18.53 -3.04 14.22
CA ASP A 178 18.02 -2.22 13.12
C ASP A 178 16.67 -2.77 12.66
N HIS A 179 15.68 -1.88 12.51
CA HIS A 179 14.29 -2.26 12.33
C HIS A 179 13.55 -1.45 11.27
N SER A 180 14.29 -0.68 10.48
CA SER A 180 13.78 0.05 9.33
C SER A 180 14.54 -0.36 8.07
N PHE A 181 14.13 0.17 6.92
CA PHE A 181 14.74 -0.12 5.62
C PHE A 181 15.01 1.16 4.85
N ASP A 182 16.16 1.26 4.19
CA ASP A 182 16.52 2.37 3.30
C ASP A 182 15.91 2.14 1.91
N ILE A 183 14.61 2.44 1.78
CA ILE A 183 13.84 2.29 0.54
C ILE A 183 13.43 3.68 0.08
N SER A 184 14.01 4.15 -1.03
CA SER A 184 13.60 5.39 -1.67
C SER A 184 12.27 5.21 -2.39
N LEU A 185 11.35 6.15 -2.16
CA LEU A 185 10.00 6.16 -2.69
C LEU A 185 9.72 7.50 -3.38
N ALA A 186 8.96 7.48 -4.45
CA ALA A 186 8.52 8.68 -5.15
C ALA A 186 7.04 8.60 -5.51
N VAL A 187 6.46 9.72 -5.89
CA VAL A 187 5.13 9.79 -6.51
C VAL A 187 5.21 10.70 -7.71
N ASP A 188 4.79 10.18 -8.85
CA ASP A 188 4.59 10.93 -10.07
C ASP A 188 3.10 11.18 -10.32
N LEU A 189 2.75 12.40 -10.67
CA LEU A 189 1.41 12.81 -11.04
C LEU A 189 1.39 13.26 -12.50
N GLN A 190 0.55 12.62 -13.31
CA GLN A 190 0.37 12.94 -14.70
C GLN A 190 -1.09 13.37 -14.96
N PRO A 191 -1.35 14.61 -15.36
CA PRO A 191 -2.68 15.05 -15.78
C PRO A 191 -3.20 14.32 -17.03
N ALA A 192 -4.52 14.23 -17.17
CA ALA A 192 -5.19 13.56 -18.30
C ALA A 192 -4.80 14.11 -19.68
N ASP A 193 -4.48 15.39 -19.76
CA ASP A 193 -4.14 16.13 -20.97
C ASP A 193 -2.63 16.30 -21.20
N SER A 194 -1.80 15.62 -20.38
CA SER A 194 -0.33 15.67 -20.44
C SER A 194 0.25 14.27 -20.64
N ASP A 195 1.28 14.19 -21.47
CA ASP A 195 2.13 13.00 -21.63
C ASP A 195 3.36 13.01 -20.70
N ARG A 196 3.49 14.05 -19.87
CA ARG A 196 4.64 14.28 -19.00
C ARG A 196 4.24 14.23 -17.53
N PRO A 197 4.71 13.21 -16.79
CA PRO A 197 4.52 13.16 -15.34
C PRO A 197 5.36 14.23 -14.63
N THR A 198 4.91 14.61 -13.45
CA THR A 198 5.64 15.47 -12.52
C THR A 198 5.90 14.69 -11.25
N THR A 199 7.16 14.51 -10.87
CA THR A 199 7.49 13.96 -9.55
C THR A 199 7.09 14.99 -8.48
N ILE A 200 6.10 14.64 -7.68
CA ILE A 200 5.52 15.52 -6.66
C ILE A 200 5.93 15.14 -5.23
N CYS A 201 6.47 13.94 -5.03
CA CYS A 201 6.99 13.47 -3.76
C CYS A 201 8.27 12.66 -3.95
N ASN A 202 9.26 12.88 -3.07
CA ASN A 202 10.44 12.06 -2.93
C ASN A 202 10.69 11.80 -1.44
N THR A 203 10.49 10.57 -0.99
CA THR A 203 10.60 10.20 0.41
C THR A 203 11.38 8.89 0.60
N ASN A 204 11.42 8.40 1.82
CA ASN A 204 12.11 7.16 2.14
C ASN A 204 11.41 6.45 3.29
N TYR A 205 11.25 5.12 3.19
CA TYR A 205 10.62 4.29 4.21
C TYR A 205 11.31 4.39 5.58
N ARG A 206 12.63 4.64 5.63
CA ARG A 206 13.38 4.80 6.89
C ARG A 206 12.86 5.89 7.81
N ALA A 207 12.03 6.82 7.30
CA ALA A 207 11.38 7.86 8.08
C ALA A 207 10.25 7.34 8.99
N MET A 208 9.80 6.10 8.79
CA MET A 208 8.69 5.52 9.58
C MET A 208 9.07 5.37 11.04
N TYR A 209 8.26 5.99 11.93
CA TYR A 209 8.51 5.99 13.38
C TYR A 209 8.20 4.64 14.03
N TRP A 210 7.08 4.00 13.65
CA TRP A 210 6.70 2.66 14.08
C TRP A 210 7.09 1.64 13.03
N SER A 211 7.87 0.63 13.42
CA SER A 211 8.29 -0.45 12.52
C SER A 211 7.18 -1.45 12.24
N MET A 212 7.32 -2.27 11.17
CA MET A 212 6.41 -3.37 10.86
C MET A 212 6.25 -4.34 12.04
N ALA A 213 7.35 -4.68 12.71
CA ALA A 213 7.33 -5.57 13.87
C ALA A 213 6.56 -4.97 15.05
N GLN A 214 6.67 -3.66 15.28
CA GLN A 214 5.91 -2.96 16.31
C GLN A 214 4.42 -2.90 15.97
N GLN A 215 4.08 -2.64 14.70
CA GLN A 215 2.69 -2.66 14.22
C GLN A 215 2.06 -4.03 14.45
N LEU A 216 2.73 -5.11 14.04
CA LEU A 216 2.24 -6.47 14.19
C LEU A 216 2.12 -6.89 15.66
N ALA A 217 3.14 -6.59 16.49
CA ALA A 217 3.09 -6.89 17.92
C ALA A 217 1.95 -6.14 18.62
N HIS A 218 1.70 -4.88 18.25
CA HIS A 218 0.57 -4.13 18.80
C HIS A 218 -0.78 -4.67 18.33
N HIS A 219 -0.88 -5.07 17.06
CA HIS A 219 -2.10 -5.66 16.51
C HIS A 219 -2.53 -6.92 17.26
N THR A 220 -1.57 -7.75 17.66
CA THR A 220 -1.82 -9.02 18.33
C THR A 220 -1.83 -8.97 19.86
N VAL A 221 -1.45 -7.84 20.47
CA VAL A 221 -1.24 -7.74 21.93
C VAL A 221 -2.50 -8.08 22.75
N SER A 222 -3.68 -7.86 22.21
CA SER A 222 -4.96 -8.20 22.84
C SER A 222 -5.40 -9.65 22.58
N GLY A 223 -4.59 -10.43 21.84
CA GLY A 223 -4.90 -11.80 21.45
C GLY A 223 -5.63 -11.92 20.10
N CYS A 224 -5.65 -10.85 19.28
CA CYS A 224 -6.14 -10.95 17.91
C CYS A 224 -5.21 -11.87 17.12
N ASN A 225 -5.78 -12.88 16.45
CA ASN A 225 -5.01 -13.73 15.53
C ASN A 225 -4.86 -13.07 14.15
N LEU A 226 -3.81 -13.46 13.45
CA LEU A 226 -3.55 -13.09 12.07
C LEU A 226 -3.66 -14.31 11.17
N CYS A 227 -4.08 -14.09 9.92
CA CYS A 227 -4.17 -15.09 8.88
C CYS A 227 -3.17 -14.82 7.76
N VAL A 228 -2.70 -15.89 7.12
CA VAL A 228 -1.93 -15.75 5.87
C VAL A 228 -2.73 -14.95 4.86
N GLY A 229 -2.09 -13.91 4.29
CA GLY A 229 -2.73 -12.97 3.38
C GLY A 229 -3.35 -11.74 4.04
N ASP A 230 -3.28 -11.59 5.37
CA ASP A 230 -3.61 -10.31 6.00
C ASP A 230 -2.60 -9.25 5.54
N LEU A 231 -3.14 -8.09 5.17
CA LEU A 231 -2.39 -6.94 4.67
C LEU A 231 -2.33 -5.87 5.76
N MET A 232 -1.14 -5.42 6.09
CA MET A 232 -0.92 -4.40 7.11
C MET A 232 -0.17 -3.22 6.52
N ALA A 233 -0.90 -2.13 6.26
CA ALA A 233 -0.37 -0.93 5.67
C ALA A 233 0.32 -0.03 6.71
N SER A 234 1.34 0.67 6.26
CA SER A 234 2.20 1.50 7.10
C SER A 234 1.54 2.78 7.59
N GLY A 235 0.50 3.23 6.91
CA GLY A 235 0.09 4.61 6.91
C GLY A 235 0.98 5.46 5.99
N THR A 236 0.50 6.62 5.61
CA THR A 236 1.18 7.55 4.69
C THR A 236 2.62 7.79 5.06
N ILE A 237 3.54 7.61 4.11
CA ILE A 237 5.00 7.78 4.32
C ILE A 237 5.39 9.20 3.96
N SER A 238 5.65 10.01 4.98
CA SER A 238 6.14 11.39 4.83
C SER A 238 7.48 11.56 5.52
N GLY A 239 8.38 12.30 4.89
CA GLY A 239 9.64 12.74 5.48
C GLY A 239 9.53 14.18 6.00
N ILE A 240 10.69 14.75 6.39
CA ILE A 240 10.77 16.10 7.00
C ILE A 240 10.68 17.20 5.91
N ALA A 241 11.22 16.95 4.73
CA ALA A 241 11.29 17.94 3.65
C ALA A 241 9.90 18.17 3.02
N PRO A 242 9.55 19.40 2.60
CA PRO A 242 8.25 19.70 2.02
C PRO A 242 7.91 18.92 0.75
N ASP A 243 8.90 18.45 0.01
CA ASP A 243 8.77 17.62 -1.18
C ASP A 243 8.79 16.10 -0.86
N SER A 244 8.79 15.75 0.42
CA SER A 244 8.77 14.35 0.88
C SER A 244 7.46 13.95 1.56
N PHE A 245 6.40 14.73 1.39
CA PHE A 245 5.08 14.43 1.95
C PHE A 245 4.32 13.44 1.06
N GLY A 246 3.82 12.37 1.65
CA GLY A 246 3.21 11.23 0.94
C GLY A 246 1.75 11.40 0.54
N SER A 247 1.19 12.62 0.60
CA SER A 247 -0.21 12.90 0.21
C SER A 247 -0.37 14.31 -0.35
N LEU A 248 -1.38 14.54 -1.22
CA LEU A 248 -1.73 15.89 -1.68
C LEU A 248 -2.29 16.75 -0.55
N LEU A 249 -2.95 16.14 0.43
CA LEU A 249 -3.40 16.84 1.64
C LEU A 249 -2.25 17.62 2.27
N GLU A 250 -1.09 16.99 2.42
CA GLU A 250 0.11 17.62 3.00
C GLU A 250 0.81 18.52 1.99
N LEU A 251 1.11 18.04 0.78
CA LEU A 251 1.80 18.78 -0.27
C LEU A 251 1.10 20.09 -0.61
N SER A 252 -0.23 20.08 -0.72
CA SER A 252 -1.02 21.28 -0.99
C SER A 252 -1.45 22.03 0.26
N TRP A 253 -1.11 21.52 1.45
CA TRP A 253 -1.54 22.05 2.75
C TRP A 253 -3.06 22.25 2.82
N ASN A 254 -3.79 21.13 2.61
CA ASN A 254 -5.25 21.09 2.51
C ASN A 254 -5.83 22.03 1.43
N GLY A 255 -5.12 22.16 0.30
CA GLY A 255 -5.53 22.96 -0.84
C GLY A 255 -5.15 24.44 -0.78
N GLN A 256 -4.45 24.88 0.28
CA GLN A 256 -4.04 26.28 0.44
C GLN A 256 -2.82 26.65 -0.42
N ARG A 257 -2.04 25.66 -0.84
CA ARG A 257 -0.79 25.81 -1.60
C ARG A 257 -0.81 24.85 -2.79
N PRO A 258 -1.55 25.16 -3.87
CA PRO A 258 -1.59 24.27 -5.03
C PRO A 258 -0.20 24.01 -5.61
N LEU A 259 0.09 22.77 -5.93
CA LEU A 259 1.31 22.39 -6.64
C LEU A 259 1.24 22.88 -8.08
N THR A 260 2.37 23.42 -8.58
CA THR A 260 2.52 23.71 -10.01
C THR A 260 3.26 22.56 -10.66
N LEU A 261 2.67 21.95 -11.68
CA LEU A 261 3.24 20.79 -12.35
C LEU A 261 4.34 21.20 -13.35
N ILE A 262 5.00 20.21 -13.95
CA ILE A 262 6.21 20.39 -14.78
C ILE A 262 5.99 21.30 -15.99
N ASP A 263 4.76 21.44 -16.47
CA ASP A 263 4.39 22.35 -17.56
C ASP A 263 4.42 23.84 -17.16
N GLY A 264 4.55 24.14 -15.86
CA GLY A 264 4.64 25.49 -15.28
C GLY A 264 3.32 26.22 -15.14
N HIS A 265 2.19 25.66 -15.56
CA HIS A 265 0.88 26.31 -15.52
C HIS A 265 -0.25 25.44 -14.93
N THR A 266 -0.23 24.12 -15.13
CA THR A 266 -1.20 23.23 -14.52
C THR A 266 -1.00 23.16 -13.01
N LYS A 267 -2.10 23.27 -12.25
CA LYS A 267 -2.06 23.24 -10.79
C LYS A 267 -2.92 22.12 -10.24
N ARG A 268 -2.45 21.50 -9.16
CA ARG A 268 -3.21 20.50 -8.40
C ARG A 268 -3.17 20.80 -6.91
N SER A 269 -4.33 20.77 -6.28
CA SER A 269 -4.46 20.69 -4.81
C SER A 269 -4.90 19.31 -4.38
N PHE A 270 -5.76 18.69 -5.18
CA PHE A 270 -6.27 17.33 -5.08
C PHE A 270 -6.38 16.76 -6.49
N LEU A 271 -6.62 15.46 -6.60
CA LEU A 271 -6.72 14.76 -7.88
C LEU A 271 -7.96 15.16 -8.67
N GLU A 272 -7.79 15.37 -9.97
CA GLU A 272 -8.86 15.60 -10.93
C GLU A 272 -9.15 14.33 -11.75
N ASP A 273 -10.30 14.31 -12.44
CA ASP A 273 -10.68 13.15 -13.24
C ASP A 273 -9.75 12.99 -14.44
N GLY A 274 -9.24 11.78 -14.60
CA GLY A 274 -8.26 11.45 -15.62
C GLY A 274 -6.80 11.61 -15.18
N ASP A 275 -6.53 12.13 -13.98
CA ASP A 275 -5.18 12.13 -13.44
C ASP A 275 -4.69 10.69 -13.20
N LEU A 276 -3.42 10.47 -13.50
CA LEU A 276 -2.72 9.22 -13.26
C LEU A 276 -1.72 9.44 -12.13
N VAL A 277 -1.78 8.57 -11.13
CA VAL A 277 -0.83 8.55 -10.01
C VAL A 277 0.03 7.31 -10.17
N ASP A 278 1.33 7.52 -10.31
CA ASP A 278 2.32 6.47 -10.35
C ASP A 278 3.22 6.54 -9.12
N LEU A 279 3.54 5.40 -8.54
CA LEU A 279 4.46 5.28 -7.42
C LEU A 279 5.77 4.65 -7.91
N PRO A 280 6.54 5.37 -8.74
CA PRO A 280 7.77 4.85 -9.29
C PRO A 280 8.84 4.75 -8.20
N ARG A 281 9.82 3.95 -8.47
CA ARG A 281 11.07 3.93 -7.72
C ARG A 281 11.90 5.15 -8.01
N ASN A 282 12.55 5.62 -6.98
CA ASN A 282 13.71 6.45 -7.19
C ASN A 282 14.92 5.54 -7.44
N SER A 283 15.69 5.85 -8.49
CA SER A 283 16.77 5.07 -9.09
C SER A 283 17.84 4.60 -8.08
N ASN A 284 17.56 3.54 -7.33
CA ASN A 284 18.61 2.72 -6.76
C ASN A 284 18.70 1.45 -7.63
N PRO A 285 19.78 1.21 -8.38
CA PRO A 285 19.88 0.10 -9.32
C PRO A 285 19.77 -1.30 -8.70
N LEU A 286 19.81 -1.41 -7.37
CA LEU A 286 19.57 -2.66 -6.65
C LEU A 286 18.08 -3.05 -6.55
N PHE A 287 17.16 -2.13 -6.83
CA PHE A 287 15.71 -2.34 -6.80
C PHE A 287 15.06 -2.43 -8.20
N ASP A 288 15.82 -2.66 -9.27
CA ASP A 288 15.25 -2.86 -10.62
C ASP A 288 14.24 -4.02 -10.74
N VAL A 289 13.97 -4.71 -9.63
CA VAL A 289 12.96 -5.78 -9.54
C VAL A 289 11.52 -5.25 -9.37
N PHE A 290 11.33 -3.99 -9.02
CA PHE A 290 10.03 -3.38 -8.79
C PHE A 290 9.47 -2.61 -10.00
N GLU A 291 9.80 -2.97 -11.22
CA GLU A 291 9.10 -2.42 -12.37
C GLU A 291 7.64 -2.88 -12.38
N ALA A 292 6.82 -2.18 -11.64
CA ALA A 292 5.39 -2.21 -11.83
C ALA A 292 4.92 -0.77 -12.04
N ASP A 293 4.45 -0.48 -13.23
CA ASP A 293 3.72 0.74 -13.50
C ASP A 293 2.53 0.82 -12.56
N TYR A 294 2.64 1.66 -11.54
CA TYR A 294 1.62 1.87 -10.53
C TYR A 294 0.71 3.00 -11.01
N ALA A 295 -0.02 2.74 -12.07
CA ALA A 295 -0.91 3.71 -12.66
C ALA A 295 -2.35 3.40 -12.29
N ALA A 296 -3.03 4.26 -11.55
CA ALA A 296 -4.46 4.23 -11.37
C ALA A 296 -5.07 5.48 -12.01
N VAL A 297 -5.90 5.27 -13.01
CA VAL A 297 -6.57 6.34 -13.75
C VAL A 297 -7.94 6.60 -13.12
N LEU A 298 -8.18 7.84 -12.73
CA LEU A 298 -9.51 8.28 -12.30
C LEU A 298 -10.43 8.41 -13.51
N ARG A 299 -11.60 7.79 -13.46
CA ARG A 299 -12.64 7.96 -14.49
C ARG A 299 -13.76 8.86 -13.99
N ASP A 300 -14.20 9.75 -14.88
CA ASP A 300 -15.36 10.61 -14.69
C ASP A 300 -16.64 9.78 -14.44
N ASN A 301 -17.37 10.10 -13.38
CA ASN A 301 -18.65 9.51 -13.01
C ASN A 301 -19.83 10.16 -13.76
N ARG A 302 -19.70 10.53 -15.03
CA ARG A 302 -20.87 11.05 -15.76
C ARG A 302 -22.01 10.03 -15.75
N PRO A 303 -23.23 10.39 -15.35
CA PRO A 303 -24.38 9.49 -15.42
C PRO A 303 -24.69 9.22 -16.90
N GLY A 304 -24.43 8.02 -17.39
CA GLY A 304 -24.76 7.63 -18.75
C GLY A 304 -24.05 6.41 -19.30
N MET A 305 -22.95 5.95 -18.72
CA MET A 305 -22.34 4.68 -19.13
C MET A 305 -22.34 3.66 -17.97
N GLY A 306 -23.56 3.17 -17.66
CA GLY A 306 -23.71 2.01 -16.83
C GLY A 306 -23.22 0.78 -17.57
N ILE A 307 -22.09 0.18 -17.16
CA ILE A 307 -21.86 -1.22 -17.40
C ILE A 307 -22.83 -1.96 -16.46
N PRO A 308 -23.77 -2.78 -16.97
CA PRO A 308 -24.69 -3.49 -16.08
C PRO A 308 -23.88 -4.44 -15.21
N CYS A 309 -23.95 -4.26 -13.91
CA CYS A 309 -23.59 -5.29 -12.96
C CYS A 309 -24.57 -6.45 -13.15
N GLY A 310 -24.13 -7.56 -13.72
CA GLY A 310 -24.96 -8.75 -13.90
C GLY A 310 -25.03 -9.27 -15.35
N GLN A 311 -23.94 -9.68 -15.91
CA GLN A 311 -23.96 -10.78 -16.86
C GLN A 311 -23.34 -11.99 -16.19
N GLN A 312 -24.20 -12.84 -15.64
CA GLN A 312 -23.90 -14.26 -15.46
C GLN A 312 -23.45 -14.80 -16.81
N LEU A 313 -22.21 -15.26 -16.87
CA LEU A 313 -21.76 -16.12 -17.95
C LEU A 313 -22.49 -17.46 -17.80
N ALA A 314 -23.67 -17.55 -18.39
CA ALA A 314 -24.33 -18.81 -18.66
C ALA A 314 -23.83 -19.30 -20.01
N GLY A 315 -23.21 -20.48 -20.03
CA GLY A 315 -23.03 -21.32 -21.19
C GLY A 315 -21.73 -21.10 -21.97
N LEU A 316 -20.67 -21.78 -21.58
CA LEU A 316 -19.72 -22.36 -22.53
C LEU A 316 -19.57 -23.83 -22.18
N ASP A 317 -20.06 -24.66 -23.07
CA ASP A 317 -19.91 -26.12 -23.08
C ASP A 317 -18.41 -26.51 -23.12
N ASP A 318 -18.07 -27.46 -22.25
CA ASP A 318 -16.86 -28.26 -22.31
C ASP A 318 -16.73 -28.95 -23.66
N ASN A 319 -15.70 -28.61 -24.37
CA ASN A 319 -14.93 -29.39 -25.36
C ASN A 319 -14.49 -28.49 -26.52
N THR A 320 -13.26 -28.05 -26.43
CA THR A 320 -12.25 -27.93 -27.49
C THR A 320 -11.18 -26.93 -27.10
N VAL A 321 -10.09 -27.42 -26.56
CA VAL A 321 -8.83 -26.68 -26.53
C VAL A 321 -7.88 -27.43 -27.48
N PRO A 322 -7.44 -26.81 -28.58
CA PRO A 322 -6.35 -27.36 -29.36
C PRO A 322 -5.01 -27.10 -28.67
N ASP A 323 -4.19 -28.11 -28.56
CA ASP A 323 -2.76 -28.01 -28.26
C ASP A 323 -2.08 -26.98 -29.16
N ALA A 324 -1.54 -25.92 -28.59
CA ALA A 324 -0.65 -24.99 -29.28
C ALA A 324 0.49 -24.51 -28.37
N GLN A 325 1.59 -25.20 -28.58
CA GLN A 325 2.97 -24.67 -28.60
C GLN A 325 3.45 -23.83 -27.41
N CYS A 326 4.22 -24.52 -26.60
CA CYS A 326 5.26 -23.99 -25.73
C CYS A 326 6.29 -23.18 -26.55
N GLY A 327 6.15 -21.85 -26.58
CA GLY A 327 7.15 -20.93 -27.14
C GLY A 327 8.18 -20.60 -26.09
N ALA A 328 9.42 -21.01 -26.32
CA ALA A 328 10.55 -20.79 -25.46
C ALA A 328 10.85 -19.29 -25.26
N ILE A 329 10.81 -18.82 -24.02
CA ILE A 329 11.42 -17.55 -23.64
C ILE A 329 12.93 -17.79 -23.55
N ARG A 330 13.64 -17.38 -24.59
CA ARG A 330 15.09 -17.21 -24.55
C ARG A 330 15.35 -15.73 -24.31
N ASN A 331 15.82 -15.40 -23.11
CA ASN A 331 16.77 -14.41 -22.70
C ASN A 331 16.57 -14.12 -21.20
N LEU A 332 17.11 -15.04 -20.37
CA LEU A 332 17.38 -14.73 -18.97
C LEU A 332 18.81 -14.14 -18.94
N VAL A 333 18.92 -12.85 -18.67
CA VAL A 333 20.18 -12.25 -18.23
C VAL A 333 20.34 -12.61 -16.76
N ALA A 334 21.40 -13.34 -16.42
CA ALA A 334 21.72 -13.74 -15.06
C ALA A 334 22.11 -12.51 -14.23
N PHE A 335 21.35 -12.20 -13.18
CA PHE A 335 21.72 -11.26 -12.14
C PHE A 335 22.16 -11.98 -10.86
N PRO A 336 23.13 -11.45 -10.10
CA PRO A 336 23.77 -12.13 -8.99
C PRO A 336 23.03 -12.05 -7.64
N PHE A 337 21.72 -11.94 -7.59
CA PHE A 337 20.93 -12.12 -6.36
C PHE A 337 19.55 -12.68 -6.69
N ALA A 338 19.16 -13.74 -5.98
CA ALA A 338 17.94 -14.49 -6.22
C ALA A 338 16.70 -13.66 -5.85
N ALA A 339 16.05 -13.07 -6.86
CA ALA A 339 14.68 -12.63 -6.74
C ALA A 339 13.76 -13.82 -7.07
N ILE A 340 13.00 -14.31 -6.11
CA ILE A 340 11.99 -15.33 -6.35
C ILE A 340 10.74 -14.64 -6.85
N VAL A 341 10.51 -14.73 -8.16
CA VAL A 341 9.23 -14.36 -8.77
C VAL A 341 8.28 -15.53 -8.57
N VAL A 342 7.29 -15.42 -7.71
CA VAL A 342 6.22 -16.41 -7.58
C VAL A 342 5.12 -16.06 -8.58
N SER A 343 5.15 -16.68 -9.76
CA SER A 343 3.99 -16.66 -10.66
C SER A 343 3.04 -17.79 -10.27
N TYR A 344 1.84 -17.47 -9.89
CA TYR A 344 0.79 -18.46 -9.66
C TYR A 344 0.27 -19.02 -11.00
N GLN A 345 0.50 -20.30 -11.25
CA GLN A 345 -0.28 -21.05 -12.24
C GLN A 345 -1.50 -21.67 -11.54
N HIS A 346 -2.64 -21.63 -12.20
CA HIS A 346 -3.90 -22.24 -11.77
C HIS A 346 -3.70 -23.71 -11.40
N PHE A 347 -4.01 -24.06 -10.16
CA PHE A 347 -4.30 -25.43 -9.77
C PHE A 347 -5.82 -25.61 -9.67
N THR A 348 -6.39 -26.34 -10.59
CA THR A 348 -7.72 -26.92 -10.44
C THR A 348 -7.58 -28.18 -9.58
N GLY A 349 -7.93 -28.08 -8.30
CA GLY A 349 -7.99 -29.20 -7.37
C GLY A 349 -9.44 -29.47 -6.98
N THR A 350 -9.91 -30.67 -7.18
CA THR A 350 -11.16 -31.18 -6.67
C THR A 350 -11.17 -31.19 -5.15
N ARG A 351 -12.28 -30.74 -4.54
CA ARG A 351 -12.51 -30.81 -3.10
C ARG A 351 -12.34 -32.23 -2.61
N ASN A 352 -11.42 -32.43 -1.68
CA ASN A 352 -11.52 -33.44 -0.63
C ASN A 352 -10.99 -32.81 0.65
N ASP A 353 -11.77 -32.99 1.72
CA ASP A 353 -11.49 -32.51 3.07
C ASP A 353 -10.25 -33.21 3.62
N ASP A 354 -9.08 -32.58 3.49
CA ASP A 354 -7.91 -32.95 4.28
C ASP A 354 -6.88 -31.81 4.30
N LEU A 355 -6.29 -31.61 5.44
CA LEU A 355 -5.28 -30.61 5.83
C LEU A 355 -4.27 -30.27 4.72
N PHE A 356 -4.21 -29.00 4.35
CA PHE A 356 -3.07 -28.48 3.58
C PHE A 356 -1.87 -28.22 4.49
N THR A 357 -0.92 -29.13 4.44
CA THR A 357 0.41 -28.89 5.01
C THR A 357 1.28 -28.30 3.91
N PHE A 358 1.69 -27.04 4.05
CA PHE A 358 2.71 -26.44 3.17
C PHE A 358 4.07 -27.00 3.58
N GLY A 359 4.55 -27.98 2.83
CA GLY A 359 5.94 -28.43 2.91
C GLY A 359 6.80 -27.59 1.97
N ILE A 360 7.70 -26.78 2.50
CA ILE A 360 8.83 -26.24 1.74
C ILE A 360 9.71 -27.43 1.37
N ARG A 361 9.63 -27.87 0.12
CA ARG A 361 10.63 -28.82 -0.40
C ARG A 361 11.86 -28.02 -0.78
N HIS A 362 12.94 -28.22 -0.06
CA HIS A 362 14.27 -27.94 -0.54
C HIS A 362 14.44 -28.55 -1.93
N ILE A 363 14.71 -27.74 -2.92
CA ILE A 363 15.17 -28.19 -4.23
C ILE A 363 16.71 -28.23 -4.15
N PRO A 364 17.33 -29.40 -4.01
CA PRO A 364 18.76 -29.49 -4.14
C PRO A 364 19.12 -29.54 -5.63
N HIS A 365 20.09 -28.72 -5.99
CA HIS A 365 20.75 -28.67 -7.30
C HIS A 365 20.03 -27.94 -8.44
N LEU A 366 20.22 -26.63 -8.50
CA LEU A 366 20.35 -25.94 -9.76
C LEU A 366 21.84 -25.99 -10.14
N CYS A 367 22.22 -26.81 -11.12
CA CYS A 367 23.54 -26.76 -11.73
C CYS A 367 23.71 -25.41 -12.41
N ILE A 368 24.63 -24.60 -11.91
CA ILE A 368 25.18 -23.45 -12.61
C ILE A 368 26.31 -23.95 -13.50
N GLU A 369 26.07 -24.13 -14.78
CA GLU A 369 27.18 -24.25 -15.74
C GLU A 369 27.76 -22.86 -16.00
N SER A 370 28.96 -22.65 -15.49
CA SER A 370 29.79 -21.51 -15.81
C SER A 370 30.42 -21.72 -17.18
N ASN A 371 29.96 -21.07 -18.21
CA ASN A 371 30.71 -20.94 -19.44
C ASN A 371 31.67 -19.76 -19.34
N HIS A 372 32.92 -20.04 -19.04
CA HIS A 372 34.06 -19.20 -19.43
C HIS A 372 34.35 -19.45 -20.92
N ALA A 373 34.30 -18.41 -21.73
CA ALA A 373 34.98 -18.36 -22.99
C ALA A 373 35.41 -16.93 -23.29
N VAL A 374 36.75 -16.75 -23.29
CA VAL A 374 37.61 -15.82 -23.97
C VAL A 374 37.14 -14.41 -24.25
#